data_3e246257e78c164b265440b72de1a324
#
_entry.id   3e246257e78c164b265440b72de1a324
#
_cell.length_a   1.000
_cell.length_b   1.000
_cell.length_c   1.000
_cell.angle_alpha   90.00
_cell.angle_beta   90.00
_cell.angle_gamma   90.00
#
_symmetry.space_group_name_H-M   'P 1'
#
loop_
_entity.id
_entity.type
_entity.pdbx_description
1 polymer ?
#
loop_
_entity_poly.entity_id
_entity_poly.type
_entity_poly.pdbx_seq_one_letter_code
_entity_poly.pdbx_strand_id
1 'polypeptide(L)'
;MKQLYTVPFERNSERVKELRRQYVQRVMELEANQAPHEFIYIDEAGFNLAKRRRRGRNVIGKRATVDVPGQRGANITMCAAIANAGLLLHRCQVGPYNTERLLAFLNDLHQRLVPEQGQEGENMRTFVITWDNVAFHHLQAITTWFEVHPRLVSLFLPPYSPFLNPIEEFFSAWRWKVYDHQPHDQMSLLEAMDAGSRDITVDDCQGWIRHTRRFYPRCIDLDNIRWLAMAGGRLTSHSGLERYQRALRSVGKSRRPSASRYKAALTNQPEGRRRS
;
A
#
# COMPACT_ATOMS: atom_id res chain seq x y z
N MET A 1 -25.98 15.36 -16.68
CA MET A 1 -24.53 15.58 -16.79
C MET A 1 -23.82 14.61 -15.84
N LYS A 2 -22.77 13.91 -16.30
CA LYS A 2 -21.90 13.03 -15.50
C LYS A 2 -20.60 13.75 -15.18
N GLN A 3 -20.04 13.49 -14.01
CA GLN A 3 -18.73 14.05 -13.63
C GLN A 3 -17.63 13.45 -14.51
N LEU A 4 -16.77 14.31 -15.07
CA LEU A 4 -15.60 13.87 -15.83
C LEU A 4 -14.48 13.46 -14.83
N TYR A 5 -13.94 12.29 -15.05
CA TYR A 5 -12.74 11.81 -14.35
C TYR A 5 -11.55 11.93 -15.30
N THR A 6 -10.54 12.67 -14.88
CA THR A 6 -9.26 12.73 -15.60
C THR A 6 -8.42 11.50 -15.25
N VAL A 7 -7.99 10.78 -16.27
CA VAL A 7 -7.09 9.63 -16.15
C VAL A 7 -5.78 10.01 -16.84
N PRO A 8 -4.63 9.90 -16.16
CA PRO A 8 -3.33 10.13 -16.80
C PRO A 8 -3.20 9.27 -18.07
N PHE A 9 -2.71 9.86 -19.15
CA PHE A 9 -2.58 9.19 -20.45
C PHE A 9 -1.71 7.92 -20.34
N GLU A 10 -0.64 8.01 -19.57
CA GLU A 10 0.35 6.93 -19.38
C GLU A 10 -0.17 5.75 -18.58
N ARG A 11 -1.27 5.92 -17.85
CA ARG A 11 -1.78 4.91 -16.91
C ARG A 11 -2.03 3.54 -17.54
N ASN A 12 -2.48 3.50 -18.76
CA ASN A 12 -2.75 2.26 -19.49
C ASN A 12 -1.83 2.08 -20.71
N SER A 13 -0.64 2.73 -20.70
CA SER A 13 0.38 2.45 -21.69
C SER A 13 0.85 0.99 -21.60
N GLU A 14 1.31 0.41 -22.70
CA GLU A 14 1.80 -0.98 -22.73
C GLU A 14 2.92 -1.21 -21.71
N ARG A 15 3.79 -0.23 -21.53
CA ARG A 15 4.83 -0.25 -20.50
C ARG A 15 4.23 -0.41 -19.08
N VAL A 16 3.23 0.38 -18.73
CA VAL A 16 2.63 0.32 -17.38
C VAL A 16 1.85 -0.97 -17.17
N LYS A 17 1.16 -1.47 -18.19
CA LYS A 17 0.47 -2.77 -18.14
C LYS A 17 1.47 -3.90 -17.91
N GLU A 18 2.59 -3.88 -18.63
CA GLU A 18 3.65 -4.88 -18.46
C GLU A 18 4.28 -4.85 -17.06
N LEU A 19 4.55 -3.66 -16.50
CA LEU A 19 5.03 -3.50 -15.12
C LEU A 19 4.03 -4.06 -14.10
N ARG A 20 2.71 -3.90 -14.33
CA ARG A 20 1.66 -4.49 -13.48
C ARG A 20 1.66 -6.01 -13.57
N ARG A 21 1.81 -6.57 -14.78
CA ARG A 21 1.91 -8.00 -14.98
C ARG A 21 3.11 -8.58 -14.22
N GLN A 22 4.29 -7.97 -14.37
CA GLN A 22 5.52 -8.39 -13.69
C GLN A 22 5.38 -8.32 -12.16
N TYR A 23 4.79 -7.26 -11.64
CA TYR A 23 4.51 -7.12 -10.21
C TYR A 23 3.62 -8.26 -9.71
N VAL A 24 2.51 -8.52 -10.38
CA VAL A 24 1.58 -9.59 -9.97
C VAL A 24 2.24 -10.96 -10.09
N GLN A 25 3.01 -11.23 -11.14
CA GLN A 25 3.79 -12.47 -11.27
C GLN A 25 4.77 -12.62 -10.10
N ARG A 26 5.46 -11.54 -9.74
CA ARG A 26 6.39 -11.57 -8.61
C ARG A 26 5.68 -11.85 -7.27
N VAL A 27 4.52 -11.24 -7.02
CA VAL A 27 3.70 -11.53 -5.85
C VAL A 27 3.31 -13.01 -5.82
N MET A 28 2.84 -13.56 -6.95
CA MET A 28 2.45 -14.97 -7.06
C MET A 28 3.63 -15.94 -6.83
N GLU A 29 4.82 -15.60 -7.33
CA GLU A 29 6.05 -16.37 -7.08
C GLU A 29 6.40 -16.40 -5.59
N LEU A 30 6.30 -15.26 -4.91
CA LEU A 30 6.56 -15.16 -3.47
C LEU A 30 5.52 -15.93 -2.65
N GLU A 31 4.24 -15.88 -3.04
CA GLU A 31 3.17 -16.64 -2.38
C GLU A 31 3.30 -18.16 -2.61
N ALA A 32 3.84 -18.57 -3.74
CA ALA A 32 4.05 -19.99 -4.07
C ALA A 32 5.36 -20.57 -3.50
N ASN A 33 6.21 -19.77 -2.88
CA ASN A 33 7.48 -20.21 -2.32
C ASN A 33 7.25 -21.13 -1.12
N GLN A 34 8.14 -22.11 -0.91
CA GLN A 34 8.10 -23.01 0.25
C GLN A 34 8.35 -22.27 1.57
N ALA A 35 9.25 -21.26 1.56
CA ALA A 35 9.43 -20.39 2.70
C ALA A 35 8.25 -19.41 2.80
N PRO A 36 7.61 -19.26 3.96
CA PRO A 36 6.45 -18.40 4.11
C PRO A 36 6.83 -16.92 3.93
N HIS A 37 6.10 -16.23 3.05
CA HIS A 37 6.21 -14.80 2.83
C HIS A 37 4.96 -14.10 3.35
N GLU A 38 5.14 -13.08 4.16
CA GLU A 38 4.05 -12.23 4.64
C GLU A 38 4.15 -10.84 4.01
N PHE A 39 3.07 -10.40 3.34
CA PHE A 39 3.03 -9.08 2.70
C PHE A 39 2.58 -8.03 3.70
N ILE A 40 3.35 -6.95 3.78
CA ILE A 40 3.10 -5.78 4.60
C ILE A 40 3.02 -4.58 3.68
N TYR A 41 1.93 -3.85 3.74
CA TYR A 41 1.68 -2.68 2.92
C TYR A 41 1.92 -1.43 3.75
N ILE A 42 2.83 -0.57 3.29
CA ILE A 42 3.23 0.67 3.96
C ILE A 42 2.97 1.85 3.04
N ASP A 43 2.50 2.95 3.61
CA ASP A 43 2.36 4.22 2.89
C ASP A 43 2.17 5.38 3.88
N GLU A 44 2.24 6.62 3.38
CA GLU A 44 2.01 7.83 4.14
C GLU A 44 0.79 8.60 3.64
N ALA A 45 -0.01 9.09 4.57
CA ALA A 45 -1.16 9.94 4.27
C ALA A 45 -1.12 11.26 5.04
N GLY A 46 -1.23 12.35 4.31
CA GLY A 46 -1.45 13.67 4.91
C GLY A 46 -2.90 13.85 5.38
N PHE A 47 -3.06 14.41 6.57
CA PHE A 47 -4.35 14.77 7.14
C PHE A 47 -4.38 16.25 7.53
N ASN A 48 -5.49 16.92 7.19
CA ASN A 48 -5.72 18.31 7.57
C ASN A 48 -7.20 18.49 7.95
N LEU A 49 -7.46 19.07 9.12
CA LEU A 49 -8.80 19.35 9.63
C LEU A 49 -9.67 20.20 8.68
N ALA A 50 -9.04 21.09 7.91
CA ALA A 50 -9.76 21.96 6.97
C ALA A 50 -10.28 21.20 5.73
N LYS A 51 -9.86 19.95 5.50
CA LYS A 51 -10.23 19.17 4.33
C LYS A 51 -11.49 18.34 4.61
N ARG A 52 -12.68 18.94 4.33
CA ARG A 52 -13.99 18.31 4.52
C ARG A 52 -14.71 18.04 3.21
N ARG A 53 -15.83 17.30 3.28
CA ARG A 53 -16.70 17.05 2.11
C ARG A 53 -17.11 18.37 1.48
N ARG A 54 -16.92 18.49 0.17
CA ARG A 54 -17.35 19.67 -0.61
C ARG A 54 -18.86 19.71 -0.88
N ARG A 55 -19.59 18.67 -0.55
CA ARG A 55 -21.03 18.55 -0.78
C ARG A 55 -21.72 18.02 0.47
N GLY A 56 -22.79 18.67 0.88
CA GLY A 56 -23.68 18.28 1.97
C GLY A 56 -25.14 18.32 1.50
N ARG A 57 -26.03 17.76 2.30
CA ARG A 57 -27.48 17.84 2.12
C ARG A 57 -28.05 18.68 3.24
N ASN A 58 -29.05 19.51 2.91
CA ASN A 58 -29.87 20.21 3.86
C ASN A 58 -31.30 20.24 3.35
N VAL A 59 -32.25 20.74 4.18
CA VAL A 59 -33.66 20.93 3.79
C VAL A 59 -33.70 21.88 2.58
N ILE A 60 -34.67 21.65 1.68
CA ILE A 60 -34.87 22.49 0.50
C ILE A 60 -35.02 23.96 0.94
N GLY A 61 -34.29 24.85 0.30
CA GLY A 61 -34.27 26.29 0.62
C GLY A 61 -33.26 26.69 1.72
N LYS A 62 -32.58 25.73 2.38
CA LYS A 62 -31.50 26.04 3.33
C LYS A 62 -30.15 25.62 2.79
N ARG A 63 -29.12 26.48 3.00
CA ARG A 63 -27.74 26.18 2.60
C ARG A 63 -27.16 25.08 3.52
N ALA A 64 -26.52 24.07 2.93
CA ALA A 64 -25.78 23.07 3.72
C ALA A 64 -24.52 23.74 4.30
N THR A 65 -24.47 23.90 5.62
CA THR A 65 -23.35 24.49 6.37
C THR A 65 -22.74 23.44 7.29
N VAL A 66 -21.42 23.52 7.50
CA VAL A 66 -20.68 22.74 8.50
C VAL A 66 -19.74 23.71 9.19
N ASP A 67 -19.78 23.73 10.51
CA ASP A 67 -18.83 24.48 11.31
C ASP A 67 -17.46 23.81 11.25
N VAL A 68 -16.44 24.61 10.99
CA VAL A 68 -15.05 24.16 10.88
C VAL A 68 -14.16 25.03 11.76
N PRO A 69 -13.10 24.49 12.37
CA PRO A 69 -12.13 25.29 13.08
C PRO A 69 -11.57 26.39 12.18
N GLY A 70 -11.55 27.63 12.65
CA GLY A 70 -11.10 28.78 11.89
C GLY A 70 -9.60 28.81 11.60
N GLN A 71 -8.80 28.04 12.37
CA GLN A 71 -7.36 27.91 12.16
C GLN A 71 -7.05 26.67 11.30
N ARG A 72 -6.24 26.88 10.27
CA ARG A 72 -5.59 25.78 9.55
C ARG A 72 -4.45 25.27 10.45
N GLY A 73 -4.72 24.18 11.18
CA GLY A 73 -3.65 23.47 11.89
C GLY A 73 -2.53 23.02 10.93
N ALA A 74 -1.35 22.76 11.47
CA ALA A 74 -0.27 22.16 10.70
C ALA A 74 -0.72 20.84 10.06
N ASN A 75 -0.21 20.53 8.86
CA ASN A 75 -0.44 19.21 8.26
C ASN A 75 0.12 18.13 9.17
N ILE A 76 -0.70 17.14 9.48
CA ILE A 76 -0.27 15.92 10.16
C ILE A 76 -0.09 14.84 9.10
N THR A 77 1.00 14.11 9.17
CA THR A 77 1.26 12.95 8.32
C THR A 77 1.17 11.69 9.17
N MET A 78 0.41 10.71 8.69
CA MET A 78 0.36 9.37 9.24
C MET A 78 1.15 8.43 8.31
N CYS A 79 2.10 7.70 8.87
CA CYS A 79 2.65 6.50 8.24
C CYS A 79 2.02 5.27 8.89
N ALA A 80 1.61 4.30 8.10
CA ALA A 80 0.96 3.08 8.59
C ALA A 80 1.46 1.84 7.86
N ALA A 81 1.40 0.70 8.54
CA ALA A 81 1.70 -0.63 8.02
C ALA A 81 0.53 -1.58 8.31
N ILE A 82 -0.05 -2.18 7.27
CA ILE A 82 -1.11 -3.18 7.38
C ILE A 82 -0.69 -4.51 6.77
N ALA A 83 -1.24 -5.59 7.31
CA ALA A 83 -1.05 -6.95 6.80
C ALA A 83 -2.33 -7.77 6.99
N ASN A 84 -2.30 -9.07 6.68
CA ASN A 84 -3.41 -9.97 6.98
C ASN A 84 -3.71 -10.08 8.49
N ALA A 85 -2.73 -9.78 9.34
CA ALA A 85 -2.88 -9.72 10.79
C ALA A 85 -3.56 -8.42 11.29
N GLY A 86 -3.89 -7.49 10.38
CA GLY A 86 -4.52 -6.20 10.69
C GLY A 86 -3.55 -5.02 10.58
N LEU A 87 -3.83 -3.94 11.32
CA LEU A 87 -2.95 -2.78 11.46
C LEU A 87 -1.78 -3.14 12.38
N LEU A 88 -0.58 -3.26 11.79
CA LEU A 88 0.63 -3.64 12.52
C LEU A 88 1.24 -2.47 13.29
N LEU A 89 1.38 -1.33 12.62
CA LEU A 89 2.01 -0.15 13.17
C LEU A 89 1.42 1.09 12.52
N HIS A 90 1.27 2.17 13.29
CA HIS A 90 1.00 3.50 12.76
C HIS A 90 1.74 4.55 13.59
N ARG A 91 2.10 5.67 12.96
CA ARG A 91 2.65 6.85 13.61
C ARG A 91 2.10 8.11 12.97
N CYS A 92 1.49 8.96 13.80
CA CYS A 92 1.01 10.27 13.42
C CYS A 92 2.00 11.34 13.89
N GLN A 93 2.31 12.31 13.04
CA GLN A 93 3.23 13.39 13.38
C GLN A 93 2.93 14.68 12.65
N VAL A 94 3.30 15.79 13.24
CA VAL A 94 3.18 17.10 12.64
C VAL A 94 4.27 17.29 11.59
N GLY A 95 3.87 17.76 10.42
CA GLY A 95 4.77 18.05 9.29
C GLY A 95 5.00 16.88 8.34
N PRO A 96 5.88 17.03 7.34
CA PRO A 96 6.16 16.01 6.34
C PRO A 96 6.96 14.86 6.91
N TYR A 97 6.84 13.70 6.27
CA TYR A 97 7.70 12.56 6.52
C TYR A 97 9.08 12.79 5.89
N ASN A 98 10.14 12.36 6.58
CA ASN A 98 11.51 12.41 6.10
C ASN A 98 12.19 11.05 6.28
N THR A 99 13.40 10.90 5.73
CA THR A 99 14.17 9.64 5.76
C THR A 99 14.41 9.13 7.17
N GLU A 100 14.77 10.00 8.11
CA GLU A 100 15.02 9.64 9.50
C GLU A 100 13.77 9.05 10.16
N ARG A 101 12.62 9.68 9.94
CA ARG A 101 11.33 9.22 10.47
C ARG A 101 10.88 7.91 9.86
N LEU A 102 11.13 7.72 8.54
CA LEU A 102 10.84 6.47 7.86
C LEU A 102 11.73 5.34 8.40
N LEU A 103 13.03 5.58 8.58
CA LEU A 103 13.93 4.60 9.18
C LEU A 103 13.53 4.24 10.62
N ALA A 104 13.13 5.23 11.42
CA ALA A 104 12.61 4.97 12.77
C ALA A 104 11.33 4.12 12.72
N PHE A 105 10.42 4.38 11.78
CA PHE A 105 9.22 3.56 11.57
C PHE A 105 9.57 2.12 11.15
N LEU A 106 10.51 1.95 10.24
CA LEU A 106 10.98 0.63 9.78
C LEU A 106 11.66 -0.15 10.92
N ASN A 107 12.44 0.51 11.78
CA ASN A 107 13.04 -0.11 12.95
C ASN A 107 11.99 -0.63 13.94
N ASP A 108 10.96 0.18 14.25
CA ASP A 108 9.88 -0.26 15.12
C ASP A 108 9.09 -1.41 14.51
N LEU A 109 8.84 -1.34 13.19
CA LEU A 109 8.17 -2.42 12.48
C LEU A 109 9.01 -3.70 12.52
N HIS A 110 10.32 -3.60 12.29
CA HIS A 110 11.24 -4.73 12.40
C HIS A 110 11.18 -5.38 13.78
N GLN A 111 11.27 -4.59 14.86
CA GLN A 111 11.20 -5.10 16.25
C GLN A 111 9.89 -5.84 16.54
N ARG A 112 8.77 -5.40 15.95
CA ARG A 112 7.48 -6.09 16.10
C ARG A 112 7.40 -7.41 15.33
N LEU A 113 8.04 -7.48 14.17
CA LEU A 113 7.95 -8.62 13.25
C LEU A 113 8.99 -9.70 13.55
N VAL A 114 10.16 -9.28 14.05
CA VAL A 114 11.33 -10.12 14.27
C VAL A 114 11.72 -10.02 15.74
N PRO A 115 11.16 -10.83 16.64
CA PRO A 115 11.56 -10.85 18.05
C PRO A 115 13.03 -11.22 18.20
N GLU A 116 13.73 -10.57 19.13
CA GLU A 116 15.17 -10.78 19.39
C GLU A 116 15.50 -12.18 19.92
N GLN A 117 14.53 -12.92 20.44
CA GLN A 117 14.74 -14.23 21.07
C GLN A 117 13.99 -15.37 20.35
N GLY A 118 14.76 -16.30 19.80
CA GLY A 118 14.40 -17.71 19.83
C GLY A 118 13.56 -18.29 18.70
N GLN A 119 13.81 -17.97 17.43
CA GLN A 119 13.43 -18.86 16.33
C GLN A 119 14.52 -18.92 15.27
N GLU A 120 15.65 -19.54 15.60
CA GLU A 120 16.59 -20.09 14.64
C GLU A 120 16.04 -21.44 14.17
N GLY A 121 15.25 -21.44 13.11
CA GLY A 121 14.70 -22.64 12.48
C GLY A 121 14.68 -22.50 10.96
N GLU A 122 14.81 -23.61 10.23
CA GLU A 122 14.86 -23.66 8.75
C GLU A 122 13.65 -23.05 8.04
N ASN A 123 12.62 -22.60 8.77
CA ASN A 123 11.34 -22.09 8.26
C ASN A 123 11.08 -20.63 8.68
N MET A 124 12.12 -19.79 8.63
CA MET A 124 12.00 -18.37 9.01
C MET A 124 11.15 -17.60 8.00
N ARG A 125 10.05 -16.99 8.49
CA ARG A 125 9.17 -16.14 7.69
C ARG A 125 9.90 -14.91 7.15
N THR A 126 9.74 -14.63 5.86
CA THR A 126 10.20 -13.41 5.20
C THR A 126 9.05 -12.41 5.09
N PHE A 127 9.29 -11.15 5.40
CA PHE A 127 8.32 -10.07 5.30
C PHE A 127 8.58 -9.26 4.04
N VAL A 128 7.55 -9.15 3.19
CA VAL A 128 7.62 -8.39 1.93
C VAL A 128 6.99 -7.04 2.13
N ILE A 129 7.82 -6.01 2.25
CA ILE A 129 7.39 -4.62 2.40
C ILE A 129 6.97 -4.10 1.02
N THR A 130 5.67 -3.90 0.85
CA THR A 130 5.08 -3.38 -0.38
C THR A 130 4.72 -1.92 -0.19
N TRP A 131 5.25 -1.04 -1.03
CA TRP A 131 5.06 0.40 -0.97
C TRP A 131 5.11 1.04 -2.35
N ASP A 132 4.82 2.33 -2.43
CA ASP A 132 4.86 3.04 -3.70
C ASP A 132 6.31 3.24 -4.21
N ASN A 133 6.43 3.51 -5.51
CA ASN A 133 7.70 3.64 -6.20
C ASN A 133 8.11 5.12 -6.33
N VAL A 134 8.29 5.81 -5.20
CA VAL A 134 8.77 7.19 -5.16
C VAL A 134 10.28 7.26 -4.93
N ALA A 135 10.92 8.31 -5.44
CA ALA A 135 12.37 8.50 -5.31
C ALA A 135 12.86 8.47 -3.85
N PHE A 136 12.02 8.90 -2.92
CA PHE A 136 12.30 8.89 -1.49
C PHE A 136 12.57 7.49 -0.93
N HIS A 137 11.87 6.45 -1.41
CA HIS A 137 12.04 5.06 -0.98
C HIS A 137 13.30 4.38 -1.58
N HIS A 138 13.93 5.02 -2.56
CA HIS A 138 15.17 4.55 -3.20
C HIS A 138 16.44 5.19 -2.64
N LEU A 139 16.34 5.98 -1.58
CA LEU A 139 17.51 6.59 -0.98
C LEU A 139 18.47 5.53 -0.43
N GLN A 140 19.77 5.79 -0.55
CA GLN A 140 20.82 4.86 -0.12
C GLN A 140 20.61 4.39 1.32
N ALA A 141 20.23 5.28 2.22
CA ALA A 141 19.98 4.93 3.62
C ALA A 141 18.88 3.87 3.80
N ILE A 142 17.82 3.92 2.98
CA ILE A 142 16.73 2.93 2.98
C ILE A 142 17.24 1.61 2.40
N THR A 143 17.95 1.65 1.28
CA THR A 143 18.53 0.46 0.64
C THR A 143 19.48 -0.26 1.60
N THR A 144 20.39 0.47 2.23
CA THR A 144 21.34 -0.08 3.22
C THR A 144 20.60 -0.66 4.43
N TRP A 145 19.49 -0.04 4.85
CA TRP A 145 18.69 -0.58 5.94
C TRP A 145 18.15 -1.98 5.59
N PHE A 146 17.64 -2.21 4.38
CA PHE A 146 17.19 -3.54 3.94
C PHE A 146 18.33 -4.55 3.80
N GLU A 147 19.54 -4.11 3.40
CA GLU A 147 20.72 -4.99 3.31
C GLU A 147 21.11 -5.60 4.66
N VAL A 148 20.94 -4.84 5.75
CA VAL A 148 21.24 -5.33 7.12
C VAL A 148 20.04 -6.02 7.81
N HIS A 149 18.86 -6.04 7.16
CA HIS A 149 17.66 -6.70 7.66
C HIS A 149 17.14 -7.75 6.65
N PRO A 150 17.84 -8.86 6.43
CA PRO A 150 17.59 -9.81 5.32
C PRO A 150 16.24 -10.51 5.39
N ARG A 151 15.55 -10.48 6.55
CA ARG A 151 14.20 -11.00 6.70
C ARG A 151 13.11 -10.07 6.14
N LEU A 152 13.46 -8.83 5.80
CA LEU A 152 12.58 -7.87 5.17
C LEU A 152 13.03 -7.62 3.73
N VAL A 153 12.12 -7.73 2.79
CA VAL A 153 12.36 -7.55 1.35
C VAL A 153 11.47 -6.44 0.83
N SER A 154 12.06 -5.48 0.12
CA SER A 154 11.31 -4.38 -0.50
C SER A 154 10.68 -4.83 -1.82
N LEU A 155 9.40 -4.50 -2.04
CA LEU A 155 8.67 -4.70 -3.29
C LEU A 155 7.93 -3.42 -3.67
N PHE A 156 8.33 -2.81 -4.79
CA PHE A 156 7.73 -1.56 -5.26
C PHE A 156 6.50 -1.79 -6.11
N LEU A 157 5.45 -0.99 -5.86
CA LEU A 157 4.25 -0.96 -6.68
C LEU A 157 4.54 -0.39 -8.08
N PRO A 158 3.87 -0.89 -9.12
CA PRO A 158 3.98 -0.30 -10.45
C PRO A 158 3.34 1.09 -10.50
N PRO A 159 3.83 2.00 -11.37
CA PRO A 159 3.28 3.34 -11.51
C PRO A 159 1.76 3.33 -11.80
N TYR A 160 1.07 4.39 -11.36
CA TYR A 160 -0.37 4.58 -11.59
C TYR A 160 -1.27 3.40 -11.17
N SER A 161 -0.87 2.67 -10.11
CA SER A 161 -1.55 1.44 -9.70
C SER A 161 -1.98 1.43 -8.22
N PRO A 162 -2.63 2.49 -7.69
CA PRO A 162 -3.06 2.54 -6.28
C PRO A 162 -4.08 1.44 -5.95
N PHE A 163 -4.80 0.89 -6.94
CA PHE A 163 -5.70 -0.24 -6.77
C PHE A 163 -4.99 -1.57 -6.41
N LEU A 164 -3.66 -1.62 -6.54
CA LEU A 164 -2.82 -2.73 -6.08
C LEU A 164 -2.28 -2.49 -4.65
N ASN A 165 -2.59 -1.34 -4.05
CA ASN A 165 -2.16 -0.97 -2.70
C ASN A 165 -3.35 -0.96 -1.73
N PRO A 166 -3.56 -2.00 -0.90
CA PRO A 166 -4.71 -2.07 0.01
C PRO A 166 -4.68 -0.99 1.10
N ILE A 167 -3.52 -0.39 1.39
CA ILE A 167 -3.41 0.67 2.39
C ILE A 167 -4.12 1.97 1.98
N GLU A 168 -4.38 2.17 0.69
CA GLU A 168 -5.19 3.28 0.20
C GLU A 168 -6.65 3.18 0.71
N GLU A 169 -7.18 1.95 0.77
CA GLU A 169 -8.50 1.69 1.36
C GLU A 169 -8.49 1.89 2.86
N PHE A 170 -7.43 1.45 3.53
CA PHE A 170 -7.21 1.73 4.94
C PHE A 170 -7.26 3.23 5.21
N PHE A 171 -6.48 4.07 4.51
CA PHE A 171 -6.50 5.51 4.73
C PHE A 171 -7.86 6.14 4.43
N SER A 172 -8.59 5.62 3.46
CA SER A 172 -9.95 6.08 3.16
C SER A 172 -10.90 5.79 4.32
N ALA A 173 -10.93 4.56 4.84
CA ALA A 173 -11.77 4.15 5.96
C ALA A 173 -11.37 4.86 7.25
N TRP A 174 -10.07 4.88 7.55
CA TRP A 174 -9.51 5.53 8.73
C TRP A 174 -9.88 7.02 8.81
N ARG A 175 -9.83 7.77 7.71
CA ARG A 175 -10.26 9.17 7.69
C ARG A 175 -11.70 9.37 8.17
N TRP A 176 -12.60 8.46 7.81
CA TRP A 176 -13.99 8.53 8.27
C TRP A 176 -14.08 8.28 9.76
N LYS A 177 -13.39 7.28 10.28
CA LYS A 177 -13.34 6.99 11.71
C LYS A 177 -12.78 8.19 12.51
N VAL A 178 -11.72 8.84 12.01
CA VAL A 178 -11.19 10.07 12.61
C VAL A 178 -12.24 11.18 12.65
N TYR A 179 -13.02 11.38 11.57
CA TYR A 179 -14.08 12.38 11.56
C TYR A 179 -15.24 12.03 12.50
N ASP A 180 -15.54 10.75 12.71
CA ASP A 180 -16.58 10.30 13.63
C ASP A 180 -16.22 10.64 15.09
N HIS A 181 -14.94 10.72 15.44
CA HIS A 181 -14.43 11.21 16.73
C HIS A 181 -14.47 12.74 16.89
N GLN A 182 -14.90 13.50 15.87
CA GLN A 182 -15.14 14.95 15.91
C GLN A 182 -13.98 15.79 16.48
N PRO A 183 -12.74 15.68 15.96
CA PRO A 183 -11.62 16.46 16.49
C PRO A 183 -11.82 17.97 16.30
N HIS A 184 -11.53 18.75 17.34
CA HIS A 184 -11.74 20.20 17.35
C HIS A 184 -10.46 21.01 17.13
N ASP A 185 -9.32 20.50 17.61
CA ASP A 185 -8.01 21.13 17.55
C ASP A 185 -6.92 20.08 17.19
N GLN A 186 -5.65 20.50 17.17
CA GLN A 186 -4.54 19.63 16.78
C GLN A 186 -4.29 18.49 17.76
N MET A 187 -4.39 18.72 19.07
CA MET A 187 -4.20 17.67 20.08
C MET A 187 -5.36 16.67 20.02
N SER A 188 -6.59 17.17 20.02
CA SER A 188 -7.78 16.35 19.82
C SER A 188 -7.75 15.60 18.48
N LEU A 189 -7.11 16.18 17.43
CA LEU A 189 -6.93 15.48 16.16
C LEU A 189 -6.00 14.28 16.30
N LEU A 190 -4.86 14.40 16.97
CA LEU A 190 -3.93 13.25 17.17
C LEU A 190 -4.61 12.13 17.97
N GLU A 191 -5.35 12.47 19.02
CA GLU A 191 -6.13 11.52 19.80
C GLU A 191 -7.21 10.83 18.95
N ALA A 192 -7.92 11.59 18.11
CA ALA A 192 -8.90 11.05 17.18
C ALA A 192 -8.28 10.16 16.10
N MET A 193 -7.06 10.49 15.64
CA MET A 193 -6.30 9.66 14.71
C MET A 193 -5.92 8.32 15.33
N ASP A 194 -5.48 8.31 16.58
CA ASP A 194 -5.19 7.09 17.33
C ASP A 194 -6.47 6.27 17.59
N ALA A 195 -7.54 6.92 18.02
CA ALA A 195 -8.84 6.27 18.24
C ALA A 195 -9.37 5.65 16.94
N GLY A 196 -9.37 6.41 15.84
CA GLY A 196 -9.77 5.90 14.52
C GLY A 196 -8.91 4.73 14.02
N SER A 197 -7.65 4.65 14.45
CA SER A 197 -6.78 3.51 14.14
C SER A 197 -7.19 2.25 14.90
N ARG A 198 -7.61 2.39 16.16
CA ARG A 198 -8.13 1.27 16.98
C ARG A 198 -9.47 0.74 16.46
N ASP A 199 -10.24 1.56 15.75
CA ASP A 199 -11.52 1.15 15.15
C ASP A 199 -11.34 0.33 13.86
N ILE A 200 -10.13 0.19 13.34
CA ILE A 200 -9.83 -0.67 12.19
C ILE A 200 -9.67 -2.11 12.65
N THR A 201 -10.45 -3.00 12.07
CA THR A 201 -10.43 -4.41 12.40
C THR A 201 -9.48 -5.21 11.51
N VAL A 202 -9.13 -6.43 11.95
CA VAL A 202 -8.38 -7.40 11.13
C VAL A 202 -9.17 -7.76 9.87
N ASP A 203 -10.48 -7.95 9.98
CA ASP A 203 -11.37 -8.30 8.86
C ASP A 203 -11.40 -7.19 7.79
N ASP A 204 -11.34 -5.91 8.21
CA ASP A 204 -11.22 -4.78 7.30
C ASP A 204 -9.93 -4.89 6.46
N CYS A 205 -8.78 -5.06 7.12
CA CYS A 205 -7.49 -5.19 6.44
C CYS A 205 -7.47 -6.39 5.47
N GLN A 206 -7.96 -7.54 5.91
CA GLN A 206 -8.09 -8.71 5.05
C GLN A 206 -9.05 -8.47 3.88
N GLY A 207 -10.13 -7.74 4.11
CA GLY A 207 -11.09 -7.33 3.08
C GLY A 207 -10.43 -6.51 1.98
N TRP A 208 -9.62 -5.51 2.34
CA TRP A 208 -8.91 -4.66 1.41
C TRP A 208 -7.83 -5.42 0.64
N ILE A 209 -7.06 -6.28 1.30
CA ILE A 209 -6.08 -7.15 0.66
C ILE A 209 -6.77 -8.10 -0.34
N ARG A 210 -7.90 -8.71 0.03
CA ARG A 210 -8.70 -9.53 -0.90
C ARG A 210 -9.24 -8.72 -2.08
N HIS A 211 -9.66 -7.46 -1.84
CA HIS A 211 -10.14 -6.58 -2.90
C HIS A 211 -9.05 -6.25 -3.92
N THR A 212 -7.87 -5.89 -3.46
CA THR A 212 -6.70 -5.63 -4.32
C THR A 212 -6.38 -6.83 -5.22
N ARG A 213 -6.42 -8.04 -4.71
CA ARG A 213 -6.15 -9.27 -5.46
C ARG A 213 -7.14 -9.54 -6.60
N ARG A 214 -8.33 -8.95 -6.56
CA ARG A 214 -9.31 -9.06 -7.66
C ARG A 214 -8.84 -8.40 -8.96
N PHE A 215 -7.86 -7.50 -8.88
CA PHE A 215 -7.26 -6.88 -10.06
C PHE A 215 -6.14 -7.72 -10.70
N TYR A 216 -5.61 -8.73 -10.00
CA TYR A 216 -4.50 -9.54 -10.49
C TYR A 216 -4.77 -10.20 -11.84
N PRO A 217 -5.91 -10.87 -12.08
CA PRO A 217 -6.20 -11.46 -13.40
C PRO A 217 -6.16 -10.44 -14.52
N ARG A 218 -6.70 -9.24 -14.29
CA ARG A 218 -6.69 -8.16 -15.27
C ARG A 218 -5.30 -7.60 -15.55
N CYS A 219 -4.41 -7.60 -14.55
CA CYS A 219 -3.01 -7.21 -14.73
C CYS A 219 -2.26 -8.27 -15.56
N ILE A 220 -2.52 -9.55 -15.32
CA ILE A 220 -1.94 -10.65 -16.10
C ILE A 220 -2.41 -10.60 -17.57
N ASP A 221 -3.69 -10.32 -17.80
CA ASP A 221 -4.30 -10.21 -19.13
C ASP A 221 -3.96 -8.88 -19.85
N LEU A 222 -3.14 -8.00 -19.24
CA LEU A 222 -2.75 -6.67 -19.75
C LEU A 222 -3.95 -5.76 -20.03
N ASP A 223 -5.03 -5.89 -19.27
CA ASP A 223 -6.25 -5.12 -19.44
C ASP A 223 -6.05 -3.63 -19.16
N ASN A 224 -6.88 -2.82 -19.82
CA ASN A 224 -7.06 -1.42 -19.45
C ASN A 224 -7.80 -1.33 -18.13
N ILE A 225 -7.11 -0.91 -17.06
CA ILE A 225 -7.73 -0.73 -15.75
C ILE A 225 -8.19 0.72 -15.62
N ARG A 226 -9.51 0.92 -15.70
CA ARG A 226 -10.15 2.18 -15.36
C ARG A 226 -10.44 2.14 -13.86
N TRP A 227 -9.77 2.99 -13.10
CA TRP A 227 -10.05 3.13 -11.67
C TRP A 227 -11.37 3.88 -11.50
N LEU A 228 -12.39 3.16 -11.06
CA LEU A 228 -13.55 3.76 -10.45
C LEU A 228 -13.18 3.92 -8.97
N ALA A 229 -12.97 5.17 -8.54
CA ALA A 229 -12.92 5.48 -7.13
C ALA A 229 -14.11 4.80 -6.44
N MET A 230 -13.87 4.15 -5.33
CA MET A 230 -14.76 3.41 -4.46
C MET A 230 -16.21 3.93 -4.44
N ALA A 231 -17.04 3.49 -5.36
CA ALA A 231 -18.47 3.45 -5.24
C ALA A 231 -18.87 1.99 -5.45
N GLY A 232 -19.09 1.28 -4.37
CA GLY A 232 -19.79 0.02 -4.18
C GLY A 232 -20.19 -0.86 -5.36
N GLY A 233 -19.34 -1.07 -6.34
CA GLY A 233 -19.63 -1.90 -7.51
C GLY A 233 -19.16 -3.32 -7.33
N ARG A 234 -20.08 -4.26 -7.12
CA ARG A 234 -19.81 -5.70 -7.19
C ARG A 234 -19.22 -6.05 -8.55
N LEU A 235 -17.96 -6.46 -8.60
CA LEU A 235 -17.40 -7.14 -9.77
C LEU A 235 -17.94 -8.58 -9.78
N THR A 236 -18.99 -8.81 -10.57
CA THR A 236 -19.48 -10.15 -10.86
C THR A 236 -18.73 -10.68 -12.09
N SER A 237 -17.60 -11.36 -11.90
CA SER A 237 -17.13 -12.31 -12.89
C SER A 237 -16.44 -13.49 -12.20
N HIS A 238 -17.15 -14.61 -12.13
CA HIS A 238 -16.65 -15.92 -11.70
C HIS A 238 -15.40 -16.36 -12.49
N SER A 239 -15.27 -15.91 -13.75
CA SER A 239 -14.19 -16.27 -14.66
C SER A 239 -12.80 -15.72 -14.28
N GLY A 240 -12.73 -14.61 -13.53
CA GLY A 240 -11.47 -14.01 -13.11
C GLY A 240 -10.76 -14.80 -11.98
N LEU A 241 -11.55 -15.32 -11.04
CA LEU A 241 -11.03 -16.11 -9.90
C LEU A 241 -10.50 -17.47 -10.36
N GLU A 242 -11.18 -18.11 -11.33
CA GLU A 242 -10.74 -19.38 -11.90
C GLU A 242 -9.43 -19.22 -12.70
N ARG A 243 -9.27 -18.12 -13.44
CA ARG A 243 -8.01 -17.79 -14.15
C ARG A 243 -6.87 -17.55 -13.18
N TYR A 244 -7.10 -16.82 -12.10
CA TYR A 244 -6.12 -16.60 -11.04
C TYR A 244 -5.66 -17.92 -10.39
N GLN A 245 -6.61 -18.81 -10.02
CA GLN A 245 -6.31 -20.13 -9.46
C GLN A 245 -5.61 -21.05 -10.46
N ARG A 246 -5.88 -20.91 -11.77
CA ARG A 246 -5.19 -21.65 -12.83
C ARG A 246 -3.75 -21.16 -13.01
N ALA A 247 -3.52 -19.83 -12.93
CA ALA A 247 -2.19 -19.23 -12.97
C ALA A 247 -1.33 -19.67 -11.77
N LEU A 248 -1.89 -19.69 -10.55
CA LEU A 248 -1.20 -20.21 -9.36
C LEU A 248 -0.77 -21.68 -9.53
N ARG A 249 -1.62 -22.52 -10.12
CA ARG A 249 -1.31 -23.93 -10.41
C ARG A 249 -0.25 -24.11 -11.51
N SER A 250 -0.11 -23.17 -12.44
CA SER A 250 0.91 -23.22 -13.50
C SER A 250 2.30 -22.83 -12.97
N VAL A 251 2.38 -21.86 -12.06
CA VAL A 251 3.64 -21.42 -11.42
C VAL A 251 4.21 -22.56 -10.55
N GLY A 252 3.37 -23.30 -9.81
CA GLY A 252 3.81 -24.43 -8.99
C GLY A 252 4.32 -25.65 -9.79
N LYS A 253 4.11 -25.71 -11.11
CA LYS A 253 4.60 -26.77 -12.02
C LYS A 253 5.87 -26.41 -12.80
N SER A 254 6.33 -25.16 -12.74
CA SER A 254 7.54 -24.71 -13.42
C SER A 254 8.78 -25.17 -12.62
N ARG A 255 9.68 -25.93 -13.32
CA ARG A 255 10.92 -26.50 -12.78
C ARG A 255 11.77 -25.44 -12.08
N ARG A 256 12.36 -25.81 -10.93
CA ARG A 256 13.32 -25.04 -10.12
C ARG A 256 14.35 -24.35 -11.00
N PRO A 257 14.50 -23.02 -10.97
CA PRO A 257 15.69 -22.37 -11.51
C PRO A 257 16.86 -22.59 -10.55
N SER A 258 18.03 -22.93 -11.08
CA SER A 258 19.26 -23.10 -10.30
C SER A 258 19.69 -21.75 -9.69
N ALA A 259 20.26 -21.79 -8.48
CA ALA A 259 20.71 -20.63 -7.70
C ALA A 259 21.67 -19.66 -8.46
N SER A 260 22.25 -20.10 -9.60
CA SER A 260 23.17 -19.28 -10.41
C SER A 260 22.45 -18.16 -11.21
N ARG A 261 21.15 -18.26 -11.48
CA ARG A 261 20.38 -17.22 -12.20
C ARG A 261 19.92 -16.05 -11.32
N TYR A 262 19.95 -16.24 -10.01
CA TYR A 262 19.58 -15.17 -9.06
C TYR A 262 20.63 -14.05 -8.97
N LYS A 263 21.93 -14.35 -9.18
CA LYS A 263 23.00 -13.34 -9.16
C LYS A 263 23.00 -12.44 -10.41
N ALA A 264 22.57 -12.93 -11.56
CA ALA A 264 22.60 -12.17 -12.82
C ALA A 264 21.49 -11.12 -12.94
N ALA A 265 20.36 -11.28 -12.24
CA ALA A 265 19.25 -10.31 -12.29
C ALA A 265 19.50 -9.08 -11.40
N LEU A 266 20.44 -9.14 -10.44
CA LEU A 266 20.80 -8.05 -9.55
C LEU A 266 21.93 -7.16 -10.10
N THR A 267 22.64 -7.58 -11.17
CA THR A 267 23.83 -6.88 -11.69
C THR A 267 23.60 -6.10 -12.98
N ASN A 268 22.42 -6.15 -13.60
CA ASN A 268 22.12 -5.40 -14.82
C ASN A 268 21.33 -4.12 -14.52
N GLN A 269 21.99 -3.13 -13.89
CA GLN A 269 21.61 -1.73 -14.02
C GLN A 269 22.54 -1.06 -15.06
N PRO A 270 22.01 -0.29 -16.02
CA PRO A 270 22.87 0.42 -16.98
C PRO A 270 23.59 1.58 -16.28
N GLU A 271 24.91 1.56 -16.33
CA GLU A 271 25.78 2.68 -15.92
C GLU A 271 25.38 3.96 -16.67
N GLY A 272 24.97 4.98 -15.93
CA GLY A 272 24.71 6.31 -16.44
C GLY A 272 25.99 6.96 -16.97
N ARG A 273 26.05 7.23 -18.26
CA ARG A 273 27.11 8.02 -18.90
C ARG A 273 27.21 9.41 -18.23
N ARG A 274 28.32 9.65 -17.56
CA ARG A 274 28.80 11.00 -17.26
C ARG A 274 29.18 11.67 -18.58
N ARG A 275 28.61 12.81 -18.87
CA ARG A 275 29.17 13.78 -19.83
C ARG A 275 29.91 14.87 -19.04
N SER A 276 31.11 15.07 -19.47
CA SER A 276 32.02 16.19 -19.13
C SER A 276 31.39 17.57 -19.33
#